data_f9c16ad66f02a24ba227afdb408c02f4
#
_entry.id   f9c16ad66f02a24ba227afdb408c02f4
#
_cell.length_a   1.000
_cell.length_b   1.000
_cell.length_c   1.000
_cell.angle_alpha   90.00
_cell.angle_beta   90.00
_cell.angle_gamma   90.00
#
_symmetry.space_group_name_H-M   'P 1'
#
loop_
_entity.id
_entity.type
_entity.pdbx_description
1 polymer ?
#
loop_
_entity_poly.entity_id
_entity_poly.type
_entity_poly.pdbx_seq_one_letter_code
_entity_poly.pdbx_strand_id
1 'polypeptide(L)'
;AVGCRIMKIKQVEELVGLTKQNIRFYEEQGLLQLERAENGYREYHQKDVIRLQEIKLLRKIDISIEEMRALFEQKESLQICLEQHLKELEHRKRSLGKMQEICERMIQEHLSLDTLDAEACLEEVEKMEKEGVKFMDVNRTDVHRKKMTGAIVGAAVMIVLMVCSMLLVIWANAQDPIPWGLLVLFLAVPVAIVIGTLAALAG
;
A
#
# COMPACT_ATOMS: atom_id res chain seq x y z
N ALA A 1 38.86 9.00 11.21
CA ALA A 1 38.01 7.96 11.80
C ALA A 1 36.65 8.58 12.13
N VAL A 2 35.63 8.36 11.29
CA VAL A 2 34.27 8.79 11.58
C VAL A 2 33.76 7.85 12.66
N GLY A 3 33.61 8.35 13.89
CA GLY A 3 33.15 7.56 15.03
C GLY A 3 31.81 6.90 14.71
N CYS A 4 31.74 5.60 14.91
CA CYS A 4 30.53 4.80 14.72
C CYS A 4 29.51 5.19 15.81
N ARG A 5 28.75 6.26 15.57
CA ARG A 5 27.72 6.73 16.48
C ARG A 5 26.46 5.90 16.29
N ILE A 6 26.15 5.05 17.27
CA ILE A 6 24.90 4.31 17.31
C ILE A 6 23.76 5.27 17.63
N MET A 7 22.70 5.20 16.84
CA MET A 7 21.51 6.05 16.95
C MET A 7 20.27 5.20 17.22
N LYS A 8 19.32 5.76 17.96
CA LYS A 8 17.99 5.18 18.14
C LYS A 8 17.04 5.68 17.04
N ILE A 9 16.00 4.91 16.72
CA ILE A 9 15.04 5.22 15.65
C ILE A 9 14.48 6.65 15.72
N LYS A 10 14.26 7.19 16.92
CA LYS A 10 13.75 8.57 17.10
C LYS A 10 14.75 9.62 16.58
N GLN A 11 16.03 9.42 16.79
CA GLN A 11 17.08 10.30 16.28
C GLN A 11 17.17 10.23 14.75
N VAL A 12 17.04 9.02 14.18
CA VAL A 12 17.02 8.80 12.73
C VAL A 12 15.79 9.45 12.10
N GLU A 13 14.62 9.33 12.74
CA GLU A 13 13.38 9.98 12.34
C GLU A 13 13.54 11.50 12.22
N GLU A 14 14.17 12.12 13.23
CA GLU A 14 14.45 13.55 13.24
C GLU A 14 15.47 13.97 12.15
N LEU A 15 16.53 13.18 11.96
CA LEU A 15 17.57 13.47 10.98
C LEU A 15 17.12 13.33 9.52
N VAL A 16 16.34 12.28 9.23
CA VAL A 16 15.94 11.97 7.85
C VAL A 16 14.58 12.61 7.52
N GLY A 17 13.75 12.90 8.53
CA GLY A 17 12.38 13.36 8.37
C GLY A 17 11.49 12.31 7.70
N LEU A 18 11.63 11.06 8.14
CA LEU A 18 10.76 9.92 7.83
C LEU A 18 10.16 9.42 9.13
N THR A 19 8.91 8.95 9.08
CA THR A 19 8.27 8.38 10.26
C THR A 19 8.88 7.02 10.61
N LYS A 20 8.82 6.64 11.89
CA LYS A 20 9.25 5.30 12.35
C LYS A 20 8.58 4.17 11.57
N GLN A 21 7.32 4.37 11.19
CA GLN A 21 6.56 3.40 10.41
C GLN A 21 7.19 3.22 9.02
N ASN A 22 7.53 4.32 8.33
CA ASN A 22 8.19 4.26 7.03
C ASN A 22 9.58 3.62 7.12
N ILE A 23 10.37 3.94 8.16
CA ILE A 23 11.69 3.34 8.37
C ILE A 23 11.56 1.81 8.53
N ARG A 24 10.61 1.34 9.36
CA ARG A 24 10.34 -0.10 9.54
C ARG A 24 9.86 -0.76 8.25
N PHE A 25 8.98 -0.09 7.52
CA PHE A 25 8.51 -0.58 6.24
C PHE A 25 9.68 -0.80 5.26
N TYR A 26 10.62 0.13 5.15
CA TYR A 26 11.78 -0.04 4.27
C TYR A 26 12.73 -1.17 4.74
N GLU A 27 12.85 -1.39 6.03
CA GLU A 27 13.55 -2.57 6.58
C GLU A 27 12.83 -3.88 6.16
N GLU A 28 11.50 -3.95 6.33
CA GLU A 28 10.67 -5.09 5.93
C GLU A 28 10.72 -5.37 4.43
N GLN A 29 10.84 -4.30 3.62
CA GLN A 29 11.03 -4.43 2.17
C GLN A 29 12.46 -4.81 1.76
N GLY A 30 13.38 -4.99 2.71
CA GLY A 30 14.76 -5.40 2.46
C GLY A 30 15.67 -4.29 1.92
N LEU A 31 15.22 -3.02 1.94
CA LEU A 31 16.01 -1.86 1.49
C LEU A 31 17.03 -1.40 2.55
N LEU A 32 16.86 -1.83 3.79
CA LEU A 32 17.71 -1.58 4.94
C LEU A 32 18.12 -2.89 5.59
N GLN A 33 19.40 -3.03 5.90
CA GLN A 33 19.95 -4.16 6.65
C GLN A 33 20.51 -3.63 7.96
N LEU A 34 19.69 -3.66 9.02
CA LEU A 34 20.03 -3.13 10.33
C LEU A 34 20.72 -4.15 11.21
N GLU A 35 21.72 -3.71 11.93
CA GLU A 35 22.35 -4.47 13.00
C GLU A 35 21.43 -4.45 14.24
N ARG A 36 21.52 -5.50 15.04
CA ARG A 36 20.79 -5.59 16.31
C ARG A 36 21.78 -5.71 17.46
N ALA A 37 21.54 -4.96 18.51
CA ALA A 37 22.26 -5.10 19.77
C ALA A 37 22.01 -6.48 20.40
N GLU A 38 22.84 -6.88 21.36
CA GLU A 38 22.68 -8.14 22.12
C GLU A 38 21.30 -8.28 22.79
N ASN A 39 20.67 -7.16 23.15
CA ASN A 39 19.32 -7.10 23.72
C ASN A 39 18.20 -7.13 22.66
N GLY A 40 18.53 -7.37 21.38
CA GLY A 40 17.59 -7.44 20.26
C GLY A 40 17.08 -6.12 19.71
N TYR A 41 17.46 -4.97 20.29
CA TYR A 41 17.07 -3.66 19.77
C TYR A 41 17.82 -3.31 18.49
N ARG A 42 17.12 -2.58 17.59
CA ARG A 42 17.67 -2.05 16.33
C ARG A 42 18.70 -0.97 16.61
N GLU A 43 19.87 -1.09 16.01
CA GLU A 43 20.91 -0.08 16.03
C GLU A 43 21.03 0.55 14.65
N TYR A 44 21.09 1.87 14.61
CA TYR A 44 21.20 2.64 13.38
C TYR A 44 22.57 3.33 13.37
N HIS A 45 23.27 3.20 12.24
CA HIS A 45 24.55 3.81 11.99
C HIS A 45 24.44 4.93 10.95
N GLN A 46 25.50 5.70 10.77
CA GLN A 46 25.52 6.76 9.75
C GLN A 46 25.25 6.24 8.33
N LYS A 47 25.71 5.02 8.01
CA LYS A 47 25.42 4.34 6.73
C LYS A 47 23.89 4.17 6.50
N ASP A 48 23.14 3.88 7.57
CA ASP A 48 21.70 3.66 7.49
C ASP A 48 20.94 4.98 7.30
N VAL A 49 21.44 6.05 7.91
CA VAL A 49 20.90 7.41 7.69
C VAL A 49 21.09 7.82 6.23
N ILE A 50 22.27 7.61 5.66
CA ILE A 50 22.54 7.89 4.23
C ILE A 50 21.60 7.04 3.36
N ARG A 51 21.48 5.74 3.62
CA ARG A 51 20.59 4.84 2.88
C ARG A 51 19.14 5.32 2.93
N LEU A 52 18.66 5.75 4.09
CA LEU A 52 17.30 6.30 4.23
C LEU A 52 17.11 7.63 3.48
N GLN A 53 18.14 8.45 3.39
CA GLN A 53 18.12 9.68 2.59
C GLN A 53 18.05 9.36 1.09
N GLU A 54 18.81 8.35 0.61
CA GLU A 54 18.73 7.84 -0.76
C GLU A 54 17.33 7.32 -1.08
N ILE A 55 16.77 6.46 -0.21
CA ILE A 55 15.41 5.95 -0.34
C ILE A 55 14.40 7.10 -0.43
N LYS A 56 14.49 8.07 0.49
CA LYS A 56 13.60 9.22 0.51
C LYS A 56 13.67 10.05 -0.77
N LEU A 57 14.88 10.27 -1.31
CA LEU A 57 15.09 10.99 -2.57
C LEU A 57 14.44 10.23 -3.73
N LEU A 58 14.75 8.95 -3.89
CA LEU A 58 14.23 8.12 -4.97
C LEU A 58 12.70 8.00 -4.90
N ARG A 59 12.13 7.86 -3.70
CA ARG A 59 10.67 7.88 -3.51
C ARG A 59 10.02 9.21 -3.87
N LYS A 60 10.69 10.33 -3.61
CA LYS A 60 10.17 11.66 -3.98
C LYS A 60 10.05 11.87 -5.49
N ILE A 61 10.86 11.18 -6.27
CA ILE A 61 10.77 11.18 -7.73
C ILE A 61 9.99 9.96 -8.27
N ASP A 62 9.25 9.25 -7.40
CA ASP A 62 8.35 8.15 -7.73
C ASP A 62 9.03 6.86 -8.22
N ILE A 63 10.31 6.64 -7.91
CA ILE A 63 10.98 5.34 -8.12
C ILE A 63 10.31 4.28 -7.21
N SER A 64 9.97 3.11 -7.76
CA SER A 64 9.32 2.04 -7.03
C SER A 64 10.24 1.32 -6.03
N ILE A 65 9.65 0.57 -5.10
CA ILE A 65 10.39 -0.26 -4.13
C ILE A 65 11.22 -1.32 -4.85
N GLU A 66 10.67 -1.91 -5.91
CA GLU A 66 11.29 -2.96 -6.72
C GLU A 66 12.52 -2.42 -7.45
N GLU A 67 12.41 -1.25 -8.09
CA GLU A 67 13.52 -0.58 -8.76
C GLU A 67 14.62 -0.21 -7.75
N MET A 68 14.28 0.34 -6.59
CA MET A 68 15.26 0.62 -5.53
C MET A 68 15.96 -0.63 -5.03
N ARG A 69 15.25 -1.76 -4.93
CA ARG A 69 15.86 -3.02 -4.54
C ARG A 69 16.89 -3.48 -5.57
N ALA A 70 16.55 -3.40 -6.86
CA ALA A 70 17.49 -3.73 -7.94
C ALA A 70 18.74 -2.84 -7.94
N LEU A 71 18.57 -1.53 -7.68
CA LEU A 71 19.68 -0.58 -7.53
C LEU A 71 20.59 -0.94 -6.34
N PHE A 72 20.01 -1.20 -5.16
CA PHE A 72 20.79 -1.47 -3.95
C PHE A 72 21.45 -2.85 -3.95
N GLU A 73 20.89 -3.80 -4.68
CA GLU A 73 21.50 -5.10 -4.96
C GLU A 73 22.51 -5.07 -6.12
N GLN A 74 22.76 -3.89 -6.69
CA GLN A 74 23.66 -3.67 -7.84
C GLN A 74 23.31 -4.50 -9.10
N LYS A 75 22.06 -4.88 -9.23
CA LYS A 75 21.53 -5.57 -10.43
C LYS A 75 21.31 -4.62 -11.58
N GLU A 76 21.13 -3.35 -11.28
CA GLU A 76 20.91 -2.27 -12.25
C GLU A 76 21.71 -1.03 -11.85
N SER A 77 22.14 -0.23 -12.84
CA SER A 77 22.79 1.05 -12.57
C SER A 77 21.75 2.16 -12.36
N LEU A 78 22.07 3.13 -11.50
CA LEU A 78 21.23 4.30 -11.27
C LEU A 78 20.92 5.04 -12.58
N GLN A 79 21.89 5.14 -13.50
CA GLN A 79 21.69 5.80 -14.78
C GLN A 79 20.62 5.10 -15.62
N ILE A 80 20.69 3.78 -15.77
CA ILE A 80 19.72 3.01 -16.55
C ILE A 80 18.32 3.12 -15.94
N CYS A 81 18.21 2.98 -14.62
CA CYS A 81 16.96 3.15 -13.90
C CYS A 81 16.34 4.53 -14.15
N LEU A 82 17.13 5.61 -14.05
CA LEU A 82 16.65 6.97 -14.28
C LEU A 82 16.25 7.21 -15.75
N GLU A 83 16.99 6.65 -16.71
CA GLU A 83 16.62 6.74 -18.13
C GLU A 83 15.29 6.03 -18.45
N GLN A 84 15.06 4.88 -17.82
CA GLN A 84 13.78 4.15 -17.96
C GLN A 84 12.65 4.93 -17.30
N HIS A 85 12.89 5.44 -16.09
CA HIS A 85 11.92 6.24 -15.36
C HIS A 85 11.56 7.53 -16.10
N LEU A 86 12.52 8.19 -16.72
CA LEU A 86 12.28 9.38 -17.55
C LEU A 86 11.34 9.06 -18.73
N LYS A 87 11.55 7.93 -19.42
CA LYS A 87 10.64 7.49 -20.51
C LYS A 87 9.22 7.26 -20.00
N GLU A 88 9.06 6.66 -18.81
CA GLU A 88 7.74 6.45 -18.21
C GLU A 88 7.07 7.79 -17.84
N LEU A 89 7.83 8.74 -17.30
CA LEU A 89 7.31 10.08 -17.01
C LEU A 89 6.88 10.83 -18.27
N GLU A 90 7.64 10.72 -19.37
CA GLU A 90 7.26 11.29 -20.67
C GLU A 90 5.97 10.67 -21.21
N HIS A 91 5.80 9.36 -21.02
CA HIS A 91 4.60 8.63 -21.40
C HIS A 91 3.38 9.11 -20.58
N ARG A 92 3.53 9.20 -19.25
CA ARG A 92 2.49 9.74 -18.35
C ARG A 92 2.14 11.18 -18.71
N LYS A 93 3.13 12.03 -18.99
CA LYS A 93 2.92 13.41 -19.42
C LYS A 93 2.07 13.50 -20.68
N ARG A 94 2.34 12.64 -21.68
CA ARG A 94 1.56 12.56 -22.93
C ARG A 94 0.12 12.14 -22.65
N SER A 95 -0.09 11.13 -21.83
CA SER A 95 -1.43 10.67 -21.45
C SER A 95 -2.22 11.76 -20.73
N LEU A 96 -1.60 12.46 -19.76
CA LEU A 96 -2.23 13.59 -19.06
C LEU A 96 -2.58 14.74 -20.00
N GLY A 97 -1.71 15.06 -20.97
CA GLY A 97 -1.99 16.05 -21.99
C GLY A 97 -3.23 15.71 -22.84
N LYS A 98 -3.39 14.43 -23.21
CA LYS A 98 -4.59 13.97 -23.94
C LYS A 98 -5.86 14.03 -23.11
N MET A 99 -5.79 13.65 -21.82
CA MET A 99 -6.93 13.83 -20.91
C MET A 99 -7.32 15.30 -20.77
N GLN A 100 -6.33 16.20 -20.68
CA GLN A 100 -6.57 17.64 -20.62
C GLN A 100 -7.25 18.15 -21.88
N GLU A 101 -6.79 17.76 -23.07
CA GLU A 101 -7.41 18.12 -24.36
C GLU A 101 -8.90 17.74 -24.41
N ILE A 102 -9.25 16.53 -23.94
CA ILE A 102 -10.65 16.09 -23.88
C ILE A 102 -11.46 16.98 -22.93
N CYS A 103 -10.95 17.26 -21.74
CA CYS A 103 -11.64 18.12 -20.78
C CYS A 103 -11.83 19.56 -21.31
N GLU A 104 -10.79 20.15 -21.92
CA GLU A 104 -10.86 21.49 -22.49
C GLU A 104 -11.90 21.59 -23.62
N ARG A 105 -11.96 20.58 -24.49
CA ARG A 105 -12.98 20.50 -25.53
C ARG A 105 -14.38 20.41 -24.95
N MET A 106 -14.63 19.53 -23.97
CA MET A 106 -15.93 19.43 -23.31
C MET A 106 -16.39 20.76 -22.69
N ILE A 107 -15.46 21.51 -22.11
CA ILE A 107 -15.72 22.82 -21.54
C ILE A 107 -16.06 23.83 -22.65
N GLN A 108 -15.29 23.86 -23.75
CA GLN A 108 -15.52 24.81 -24.88
C GLN A 108 -16.84 24.54 -25.57
N GLU A 109 -17.24 23.30 -25.71
CA GLU A 109 -18.52 22.91 -26.31
C GLU A 109 -19.71 23.04 -25.35
N HIS A 110 -19.48 23.54 -24.12
CA HIS A 110 -20.50 23.69 -23.08
C HIS A 110 -21.33 22.42 -22.85
N LEU A 111 -20.71 21.24 -22.93
CA LEU A 111 -21.41 19.98 -22.76
C LEU A 111 -21.97 19.84 -21.35
N SER A 112 -23.24 19.40 -21.27
CA SER A 112 -23.90 18.95 -20.05
C SER A 112 -24.07 17.42 -20.09
N LEU A 113 -24.39 16.79 -18.97
CA LEU A 113 -24.67 15.34 -18.96
C LEU A 113 -25.79 14.93 -19.89
N ASP A 114 -26.75 15.83 -20.13
CA ASP A 114 -27.90 15.60 -21.04
C ASP A 114 -27.54 15.75 -22.52
N THR A 115 -26.46 16.50 -22.84
CA THR A 115 -26.01 16.71 -24.20
C THR A 115 -24.75 15.96 -24.58
N LEU A 116 -24.15 15.25 -23.60
CA LEU A 116 -22.93 14.49 -23.80
C LEU A 116 -23.21 13.19 -24.59
N ASP A 117 -22.65 13.09 -25.78
CA ASP A 117 -22.56 11.82 -26.51
C ASP A 117 -21.41 11.00 -25.95
N ALA A 118 -21.73 10.20 -24.92
CA ALA A 118 -20.74 9.38 -24.23
C ALA A 118 -20.17 8.25 -25.12
N GLU A 119 -20.95 7.75 -26.07
CA GLU A 119 -20.52 6.69 -26.99
C GLU A 119 -19.43 7.19 -27.93
N ALA A 120 -19.66 8.33 -28.59
CA ALA A 120 -18.67 8.95 -29.45
C ALA A 120 -17.38 9.35 -28.70
N CYS A 121 -17.50 9.85 -27.46
CA CYS A 121 -16.35 10.19 -26.64
C CYS A 121 -15.53 8.92 -26.25
N LEU A 122 -16.21 7.81 -25.95
CA LEU A 122 -15.54 6.56 -25.62
C LEU A 122 -14.83 5.96 -26.83
N GLU A 123 -15.40 6.01 -28.03
CA GLU A 123 -14.73 5.56 -29.26
C GLU A 123 -13.44 6.35 -29.50
N GLU A 124 -13.45 7.65 -29.24
CA GLU A 124 -12.24 8.49 -29.36
C GLU A 124 -11.18 8.09 -28.32
N VAL A 125 -11.59 7.88 -27.06
CA VAL A 125 -10.70 7.39 -26.00
C VAL A 125 -10.08 6.04 -26.38
N GLU A 126 -10.87 5.08 -26.87
CA GLU A 126 -10.37 3.78 -27.33
C GLU A 126 -9.36 3.90 -28.48
N LYS A 127 -9.58 4.85 -29.40
CA LYS A 127 -8.61 5.12 -30.49
C LYS A 127 -7.28 5.63 -29.91
N MET A 128 -7.33 6.56 -28.97
CA MET A 128 -6.13 7.07 -28.29
C MET A 128 -5.41 5.97 -27.50
N GLU A 129 -6.15 5.04 -26.87
CA GLU A 129 -5.56 3.88 -26.19
C GLU A 129 -4.81 2.95 -27.16
N LYS A 130 -5.36 2.73 -28.35
CA LYS A 130 -4.67 1.97 -29.43
C LYS A 130 -3.41 2.68 -29.92
N GLU A 131 -3.34 4.00 -29.82
CA GLU A 131 -2.14 4.81 -30.10
C GLU A 131 -1.15 4.86 -28.92
N GLY A 132 -1.47 4.18 -27.82
CA GLY A 132 -0.60 4.02 -26.65
C GLY A 132 -0.82 5.06 -25.54
N VAL A 133 -1.87 5.87 -25.58
CA VAL A 133 -2.26 6.73 -24.47
C VAL A 133 -2.86 5.87 -23.36
N LYS A 134 -2.43 6.06 -22.12
CA LYS A 134 -2.95 5.30 -20.98
C LYS A 134 -4.03 6.11 -20.26
N PHE A 135 -5.25 5.63 -20.31
CA PHE A 135 -6.34 6.10 -19.47
C PHE A 135 -6.51 5.20 -18.24
N MET A 136 -7.41 5.58 -17.34
CA MET A 136 -7.71 4.80 -16.14
C MET A 136 -8.53 3.55 -16.50
N ASP A 137 -8.05 2.39 -16.07
CA ASP A 137 -8.83 1.14 -16.17
C ASP A 137 -9.93 1.13 -15.09
N VAL A 138 -11.13 1.55 -15.49
CA VAL A 138 -12.30 1.68 -14.61
C VAL A 138 -12.66 0.33 -13.99
N ASN A 139 -12.61 -0.75 -14.74
CA ASN A 139 -12.96 -2.10 -14.26
C ASN A 139 -12.02 -2.56 -13.14
N ARG A 140 -10.72 -2.28 -13.29
CA ARG A 140 -9.72 -2.68 -12.31
C ARG A 140 -9.76 -1.82 -11.05
N THR A 141 -9.90 -0.50 -11.19
CA THR A 141 -9.82 0.43 -10.05
C THR A 141 -11.08 0.41 -9.18
N ASP A 142 -12.27 0.44 -9.78
CA ASP A 142 -13.51 0.59 -9.03
C ASP A 142 -13.91 -0.70 -8.30
N VAL A 143 -13.70 -1.85 -8.93
CA VAL A 143 -14.00 -3.16 -8.31
C VAL A 143 -13.01 -3.48 -7.18
N HIS A 144 -11.72 -3.17 -7.33
CA HIS A 144 -10.74 -3.37 -6.25
C HIS A 144 -11.02 -2.47 -5.04
N ARG A 145 -11.40 -1.21 -5.25
CA ARG A 145 -11.76 -0.30 -4.17
C ARG A 145 -12.96 -0.80 -3.37
N LYS A 146 -13.97 -1.35 -4.05
CA LYS A 146 -15.18 -1.91 -3.40
C LYS A 146 -14.89 -3.21 -2.65
N LYS A 147 -14.03 -4.08 -3.17
CA LYS A 147 -13.60 -5.32 -2.50
C LYS A 147 -12.80 -5.03 -1.23
N MET A 148 -11.87 -4.08 -1.26
CA MET A 148 -11.07 -3.70 -0.08
C MET A 148 -11.92 -3.11 1.04
N THR A 149 -12.84 -2.18 0.73
CA THR A 149 -13.74 -1.60 1.75
C THR A 149 -14.68 -2.65 2.33
N GLY A 150 -15.24 -3.54 1.51
CA GLY A 150 -16.08 -4.65 1.97
C GLY A 150 -15.35 -5.64 2.87
N ALA A 151 -14.10 -5.98 2.55
CA ALA A 151 -13.27 -6.88 3.36
C ALA A 151 -12.91 -6.26 4.72
N ILE A 152 -12.57 -4.96 4.75
CA ILE A 152 -12.25 -4.24 6.00
C ILE A 152 -13.49 -4.13 6.91
N VAL A 153 -14.65 -3.78 6.34
CA VAL A 153 -15.91 -3.72 7.09
C VAL A 153 -16.31 -5.09 7.60
N GLY A 154 -16.20 -6.14 6.78
CA GLY A 154 -16.48 -7.52 7.17
C GLY A 154 -15.59 -7.99 8.32
N ALA A 155 -14.28 -7.72 8.25
CA ALA A 155 -13.33 -8.04 9.31
C ALA A 155 -13.66 -7.29 10.62
N ALA A 156 -13.99 -6.00 10.55
CA ALA A 156 -14.37 -5.21 11.71
C ALA A 156 -15.64 -5.73 12.38
N VAL A 157 -16.68 -6.09 11.61
CA VAL A 157 -17.91 -6.69 12.14
C VAL A 157 -17.62 -8.03 12.82
N MET A 158 -16.78 -8.88 12.22
CA MET A 158 -16.39 -10.16 12.82
C MET A 158 -15.63 -9.99 14.14
N ILE A 159 -14.74 -9.00 14.23
CA ILE A 159 -14.04 -8.69 15.49
C ILE A 159 -15.02 -8.24 16.58
N VAL A 160 -15.97 -7.38 16.24
CA VAL A 160 -17.00 -6.92 17.19
C VAL A 160 -17.86 -8.09 17.68
N LEU A 161 -18.31 -8.97 16.79
CA LEU A 161 -19.08 -10.16 17.17
C LEU A 161 -18.28 -11.12 18.06
N MET A 162 -16.99 -11.29 17.78
CA MET A 162 -16.09 -12.11 18.59
C MET A 162 -15.90 -11.54 19.99
N VAL A 163 -15.71 -10.22 20.13
CA VAL A 163 -15.62 -9.54 21.42
C VAL A 163 -16.94 -9.63 22.19
N CYS A 164 -18.09 -9.41 21.55
CA CYS A 164 -19.39 -9.54 22.17
C CYS A 164 -19.66 -10.97 22.65
N SER A 165 -19.31 -11.99 21.85
CA SER A 165 -19.47 -13.39 22.26
C SER A 165 -18.57 -13.75 23.46
N MET A 166 -17.36 -13.23 23.48
CA MET A 166 -16.43 -13.41 24.62
C MET A 166 -16.97 -12.78 25.91
N LEU A 167 -17.54 -11.57 25.81
CA LEU A 167 -18.15 -10.88 26.96
C LEU A 167 -19.38 -11.61 27.49
N LEU A 168 -20.21 -12.17 26.59
CA LEU A 168 -21.37 -12.99 26.97
C LEU A 168 -20.94 -14.29 27.69
N VAL A 169 -19.90 -14.95 27.23
CA VAL A 169 -19.34 -16.15 27.89
C VAL A 169 -18.80 -15.81 29.28
N ILE A 170 -18.06 -14.70 29.42
CA ILE A 170 -17.56 -14.25 30.72
C ILE A 170 -18.71 -13.92 31.68
N TRP A 171 -19.74 -13.24 31.19
CA TRP A 171 -20.93 -12.90 31.99
C TRP A 171 -21.72 -14.14 32.43
N ALA A 172 -21.95 -15.12 31.52
CA ALA A 172 -22.63 -16.36 31.83
C ALA A 172 -21.85 -17.23 32.82
N ASN A 173 -20.51 -17.28 32.69
CA ASN A 173 -19.64 -18.04 33.60
C ASN A 173 -19.55 -17.42 35.00
N ALA A 174 -19.87 -16.12 35.14
CA ALA A 174 -19.93 -15.44 36.43
C ALA A 174 -21.20 -15.80 37.23
N GLN A 175 -22.23 -16.35 36.60
CA GLN A 175 -23.49 -16.73 37.27
C GLN A 175 -23.58 -18.22 37.60
N ASP A 176 -23.18 -19.11 36.66
CA ASP A 176 -23.11 -20.56 36.86
C ASP A 176 -21.95 -21.15 36.04
N PRO A 177 -21.12 -22.07 36.59
CA PRO A 177 -19.98 -22.61 35.87
C PRO A 177 -20.44 -23.47 34.67
N ILE A 178 -20.18 -22.98 33.46
CA ILE A 178 -20.51 -23.66 32.22
C ILE A 178 -19.53 -24.85 32.04
N PRO A 179 -20.01 -26.06 31.66
CA PRO A 179 -19.15 -27.19 31.41
C PRO A 179 -18.18 -26.89 30.25
N TRP A 180 -16.88 -27.21 30.48
CA TRP A 180 -15.77 -26.90 29.58
C TRP A 180 -16.00 -27.27 28.10
N GLY A 181 -16.80 -28.34 27.83
CA GLY A 181 -17.12 -28.77 26.48
C GLY A 181 -17.95 -27.78 25.68
N LEU A 182 -18.87 -27.05 26.33
CA LEU A 182 -19.66 -25.99 25.67
C LEU A 182 -18.79 -24.75 25.40
N LEU A 183 -17.84 -24.43 26.27
CA LEU A 183 -16.91 -23.30 26.13
C LEU A 183 -16.00 -23.49 24.89
N VAL A 184 -15.50 -24.72 24.67
CA VAL A 184 -14.70 -25.09 23.51
C VAL A 184 -15.53 -24.94 22.21
N LEU A 185 -16.80 -25.34 22.21
CA LEU A 185 -17.65 -25.24 21.05
C LEU A 185 -17.95 -23.78 20.66
N PHE A 186 -18.17 -22.91 21.66
CA PHE A 186 -18.39 -21.47 21.44
C PHE A 186 -17.17 -20.73 20.91
N LEU A 187 -15.97 -21.21 21.23
CA LEU A 187 -14.73 -20.63 20.71
C LEU A 187 -14.32 -21.20 19.34
N ALA A 188 -14.60 -22.48 19.08
CA ALA A 188 -14.19 -23.16 17.85
C ALA A 188 -14.95 -22.67 16.61
N VAL A 189 -16.24 -22.36 16.73
CA VAL A 189 -17.07 -21.92 15.60
C VAL A 189 -16.65 -20.57 15.03
N PRO A 190 -16.45 -19.50 15.82
CA PRO A 190 -15.96 -18.22 15.30
C PRO A 190 -14.54 -18.32 14.68
N VAL A 191 -13.66 -19.13 15.27
CA VAL A 191 -12.29 -19.34 14.75
C VAL A 191 -12.35 -20.03 13.39
N ALA A 192 -13.18 -21.07 13.22
CA ALA A 192 -13.34 -21.76 11.95
C ALA A 192 -13.90 -20.83 10.85
N ILE A 193 -14.84 -19.95 11.19
CA ILE A 193 -15.40 -18.96 10.26
C ILE A 193 -14.32 -17.93 9.85
N VAL A 194 -13.50 -17.45 10.79
CA VAL A 194 -12.39 -16.51 10.49
C VAL A 194 -11.37 -17.16 9.58
N ILE A 195 -10.98 -18.42 9.84
CA ILE A 195 -10.03 -19.15 9.00
C ILE A 195 -10.63 -19.36 7.59
N GLY A 196 -11.89 -19.73 7.49
CA GLY A 196 -12.59 -19.91 6.21
C GLY A 196 -12.68 -18.61 5.38
N THR A 197 -12.97 -17.49 6.04
CA THR A 197 -12.99 -16.16 5.36
C THR A 197 -11.62 -15.67 4.94
N LEU A 198 -10.57 -15.91 5.73
CA LEU A 198 -9.20 -15.61 5.37
C LEU A 198 -8.71 -16.48 4.19
N ALA A 199 -9.05 -17.75 4.15
CA ALA A 199 -8.74 -18.65 3.04
C ALA A 199 -9.44 -18.23 1.74
N ALA A 200 -10.69 -17.77 1.82
CA ALA A 200 -11.45 -17.25 0.67
C ALA A 200 -10.96 -15.88 0.16
N LEU A 201 -10.20 -15.13 0.97
CA LEU A 201 -9.57 -13.84 0.59
C LEU A 201 -8.17 -14.01 0.01
N ALA A 202 -7.54 -15.17 0.25
CA ALA A 202 -6.18 -15.48 -0.21
C ALA A 202 -6.13 -16.24 -1.57
N GLY A 203 -7.28 -16.70 -2.08
CA GLY A 203 -7.45 -17.33 -3.39
C GLY A 203 -8.18 -16.40 -4.37
#